data_27bb4d0fe433e823b92a63c67d4f9a59
#
_entry.id   27bb4d0fe433e823b92a63c67d4f9a59
#
_cell.length_a   1.000
_cell.length_b   1.000
_cell.length_c   1.000
_cell.angle_alpha   90.00
_cell.angle_beta   90.00
_cell.angle_gamma   90.00
#
_symmetry.space_group_name_H-M   'P 1'
#
loop_
_entity.id
_entity.type
_entity.pdbx_description
1 polymer ?
#
loop_
_entity_poly.entity_id
_entity_poly.type
_entity_poly.pdbx_seq_one_letter_code
_entity_poly.pdbx_strand_id
1 'polypeptide(L)'
;MSIYAIYQNKNYPVNIRGQVLHIISKYKNNGFQELIDIAGNKHDDIFIKEVTLDDVELVYELKINAVYNGREYETYGVNSSTLVNNYILLFSKDFEDVNNYGFIKHEQFVYQKEVKLEDIDSLVEIKKPILKWENQPESRKTIPSNKIQEYLS
;
A
#
# COMPACT_ATOMS: atom_id res chain seq x y z
N MET A 1 -4.84 -3.47 -2.48
CA MET A 1 -4.92 -3.28 -1.03
C MET A 1 -3.85 -4.13 -0.38
N SER A 2 -3.03 -3.52 0.46
CA SER A 2 -1.86 -4.19 1.04
C SER A 2 -2.04 -4.31 2.55
N ILE A 3 -1.68 -5.48 3.07
CA ILE A 3 -1.76 -5.76 4.51
C ILE A 3 -0.36 -5.83 5.07
N TYR A 4 -0.15 -5.17 6.20
CA TYR A 4 1.13 -5.08 6.90
C TYR A 4 0.98 -5.46 8.36
N ALA A 5 2.06 -5.93 8.95
CA ALA A 5 2.15 -6.17 10.38
C ALA A 5 3.33 -5.40 10.96
N ILE A 6 3.17 -4.91 12.19
CA ILE A 6 4.27 -4.36 12.97
C ILE A 6 4.80 -5.46 13.87
N TYR A 7 6.04 -5.83 13.67
CA TYR A 7 6.72 -6.86 14.43
C TYR A 7 8.08 -6.32 14.87
N GLN A 8 8.32 -6.31 16.18
CA GLN A 8 9.56 -5.77 16.78
C GLN A 8 9.87 -4.35 16.23
N ASN A 9 8.84 -3.49 16.25
CA ASN A 9 8.90 -2.08 15.82
C ASN A 9 9.19 -1.86 14.33
N LYS A 10 9.07 -2.90 13.51
CA LYS A 10 9.26 -2.81 12.05
C LYS A 10 8.00 -3.21 11.32
N ASN A 11 7.75 -2.55 10.19
CA ASN A 11 6.60 -2.85 9.32
C ASN A 11 6.99 -3.87 8.27
N TYR A 12 6.22 -4.94 8.17
CA TYR A 12 6.43 -6.01 7.18
C TYR A 12 5.15 -6.27 6.41
N PRO A 13 5.22 -6.47 5.09
CA PRO A 13 4.10 -7.08 4.37
C PRO A 13 3.75 -8.41 5.00
N VAL A 14 2.47 -8.76 5.04
CA VAL A 14 2.02 -9.97 5.69
C VAL A 14 0.96 -10.69 4.86
N ASN A 15 1.06 -12.02 4.81
CA ASN A 15 0.01 -12.91 4.33
C ASN A 15 -0.65 -13.58 5.52
N ILE A 16 -1.98 -13.58 5.53
CA ILE A 16 -2.78 -14.13 6.62
C ILE A 16 -3.44 -15.42 6.14
N ARG A 17 -3.20 -16.51 6.88
CA ARG A 17 -3.87 -17.80 6.65
C ARG A 17 -4.41 -18.29 7.97
N GLY A 18 -5.74 -18.11 8.17
CA GLY A 18 -6.37 -18.43 9.44
C GLY A 18 -5.80 -17.58 10.57
N GLN A 19 -5.20 -18.22 11.58
CA GLN A 19 -4.60 -17.53 12.72
C GLN A 19 -3.09 -17.39 12.58
N VAL A 20 -2.54 -17.78 11.43
CA VAL A 20 -1.11 -17.78 11.18
C VAL A 20 -0.77 -16.61 10.24
N LEU A 21 0.25 -15.86 10.61
CA LEU A 21 0.76 -14.73 9.83
C LEU A 21 2.13 -15.09 9.27
N HIS A 22 2.31 -14.85 7.97
CA HIS A 22 3.61 -14.95 7.32
C HIS A 22 4.10 -13.54 6.99
N ILE A 23 5.04 -13.03 7.79
CA ILE A 23 5.65 -11.72 7.54
C ILE A 23 6.81 -11.88 6.55
N ILE A 24 6.95 -10.89 5.68
CA ILE A 24 7.83 -10.96 4.52
C ILE A 24 8.90 -9.87 4.63
N SER A 25 10.16 -10.22 4.35
CA SER A 25 11.28 -9.28 4.38
C SER A 25 12.15 -9.46 3.14
N LYS A 26 12.77 -8.37 2.70
CA LYS A 26 13.83 -8.40 1.68
C LYS A 26 15.19 -8.75 2.27
N TYR A 27 15.31 -8.78 3.58
CA TYR A 27 16.57 -9.01 4.30
C TYR A 27 16.44 -10.25 5.18
N LYS A 28 17.54 -10.99 5.31
CA LYS A 28 17.61 -12.15 6.20
C LYS A 28 17.77 -11.68 7.64
N ASN A 29 16.66 -11.32 8.26
CA ASN A 29 16.62 -10.96 9.67
C ASN A 29 16.60 -12.24 10.54
N ASN A 30 16.91 -12.08 11.83
CA ASN A 30 16.93 -13.19 12.76
C ASN A 30 15.56 -13.90 12.81
N GLY A 31 15.56 -15.21 12.60
CA GLY A 31 14.34 -16.03 12.59
C GLY A 31 13.62 -16.07 11.25
N PHE A 32 14.06 -15.33 10.25
CA PHE A 32 13.51 -15.39 8.90
C PHE A 32 14.23 -16.47 8.08
N GLN A 33 13.47 -17.12 7.20
CA GLN A 33 13.98 -18.17 6.31
C GLN A 33 13.72 -17.79 4.85
N GLU A 34 14.56 -18.28 3.96
CA GLU A 34 14.35 -18.09 2.53
C GLU A 34 13.00 -18.66 2.09
N LEU A 35 12.29 -17.92 1.22
CA LEU A 35 11.04 -18.40 0.66
C LEU A 35 11.31 -19.57 -0.28
N ILE A 36 10.58 -20.68 -0.06
CA ILE A 36 10.57 -21.82 -0.99
C ILE A 36 9.19 -21.84 -1.64
N ASP A 37 9.14 -21.71 -2.97
CA ASP A 37 7.89 -21.70 -3.71
C ASP A 37 7.27 -23.11 -3.85
N ILE A 38 6.07 -23.18 -4.44
CA ILE A 38 5.34 -24.44 -4.60
C ILE A 38 6.12 -25.45 -5.44
N ALA A 39 6.93 -24.96 -6.39
CA ALA A 39 7.78 -25.80 -7.23
C ALA A 39 9.08 -26.24 -6.54
N GLY A 40 9.31 -25.83 -5.30
CA GLY A 40 10.50 -26.18 -4.53
C GLY A 40 11.71 -25.28 -4.78
N ASN A 41 11.55 -24.19 -5.52
CA ASN A 41 12.62 -23.24 -5.79
C ASN A 41 12.81 -22.28 -4.62
N LYS A 42 14.07 -22.09 -4.22
CA LYS A 42 14.44 -21.11 -3.20
C LYS A 42 14.55 -19.73 -3.81
N HIS A 43 14.01 -18.74 -3.11
CA HIS A 43 14.17 -17.32 -3.43
C HIS A 43 15.13 -16.71 -2.42
N ASP A 44 16.31 -16.30 -2.88
CA ASP A 44 17.36 -15.74 -2.03
C ASP A 44 17.20 -14.23 -1.76
N ASP A 45 16.18 -13.62 -2.33
CA ASP A 45 15.84 -12.20 -2.21
C ASP A 45 14.58 -11.96 -1.37
N ILE A 46 13.90 -13.02 -0.92
CA ILE A 46 12.68 -12.94 -0.12
C ILE A 46 12.80 -13.89 1.07
N PHE A 47 12.54 -13.34 2.26
CA PHE A 47 12.62 -14.09 3.51
C PHE A 47 11.29 -13.98 4.22
N ILE A 48 10.84 -15.07 4.84
CA ILE A 48 9.58 -15.12 5.56
C ILE A 48 9.78 -15.64 6.98
N LYS A 49 8.89 -15.19 7.86
CA LYS A 49 8.78 -15.70 9.23
C LYS A 49 7.33 -15.94 9.56
N GLU A 50 7.03 -17.11 10.13
CA GLU A 50 5.72 -17.43 10.63
C GLU A 50 5.58 -16.88 12.05
N VAL A 51 4.54 -16.10 12.29
CA VAL A 51 4.22 -15.53 13.60
C VAL A 51 2.73 -15.66 13.88
N THR A 52 2.35 -15.49 15.15
CA THR A 52 0.95 -15.47 15.56
C THR A 52 0.48 -14.04 15.79
N LEU A 53 -0.85 -13.86 15.96
CA LEU A 53 -1.42 -12.56 16.29
C LEU A 53 -0.86 -11.97 17.58
N ASP A 54 -0.46 -12.81 18.53
CA ASP A 54 0.09 -12.35 19.82
C ASP A 54 1.54 -11.89 19.71
N ASP A 55 2.23 -12.29 18.63
CA ASP A 55 3.63 -11.92 18.42
C ASP A 55 3.79 -10.53 17.80
N VAL A 56 2.74 -10.01 17.16
CA VAL A 56 2.79 -8.73 16.45
C VAL A 56 2.10 -7.63 17.25
N GLU A 57 2.56 -6.40 17.03
CA GLU A 57 2.03 -5.23 17.74
C GLU A 57 0.75 -4.70 17.10
N LEU A 58 0.61 -4.88 15.76
CA LEU A 58 -0.52 -4.37 14.99
C LEU A 58 -0.55 -5.05 13.63
N VAL A 59 -1.76 -5.31 13.12
CA VAL A 59 -1.99 -5.65 11.71
C VAL A 59 -2.91 -4.58 11.14
N TYR A 60 -2.56 -4.06 9.96
CA TYR A 60 -3.33 -2.99 9.33
C TYR A 60 -3.36 -3.11 7.81
N GLU A 61 -4.42 -2.59 7.22
CA GLU A 61 -4.48 -2.37 5.78
C GLU A 61 -3.83 -1.02 5.46
N LEU A 62 -2.95 -1.03 4.47
CA LEU A 62 -2.33 0.19 3.95
C LEU A 62 -3.06 0.60 2.68
N LYS A 63 -3.50 1.85 2.65
CA LYS A 63 -4.12 2.47 1.49
C LYS A 63 -3.40 3.80 1.24
N ILE A 64 -3.07 4.06 -0.01
CA ILE A 64 -2.44 5.32 -0.40
C ILE A 64 -3.39 6.04 -1.35
N ASN A 65 -3.86 7.21 -0.93
CA ASN A 65 -4.64 8.11 -1.77
C ASN A 65 -3.73 9.23 -2.29
N ALA A 66 -4.18 9.91 -3.33
CA ALA A 66 -3.46 11.05 -3.87
C ALA A 66 -4.37 12.27 -3.89
N VAL A 67 -3.80 13.44 -3.62
CA VAL A 67 -4.48 14.72 -3.76
C VAL A 67 -4.10 15.32 -5.10
N TYR A 68 -5.11 15.65 -5.91
CA TYR A 68 -4.94 16.22 -7.24
C TYR A 68 -5.96 17.33 -7.41
N ASN A 69 -5.51 18.53 -7.79
CA ASN A 69 -6.35 19.73 -7.88
C ASN A 69 -7.18 19.98 -6.61
N GLY A 70 -6.56 19.76 -5.45
CA GLY A 70 -7.19 20.01 -4.16
C GLY A 70 -8.21 18.95 -3.71
N ARG A 71 -8.37 17.86 -4.46
CA ARG A 71 -9.30 16.77 -4.10
C ARG A 71 -8.52 15.46 -3.88
N GLU A 72 -8.97 14.68 -2.91
CA GLU A 72 -8.38 13.38 -2.60
C GLU A 72 -9.05 12.29 -3.44
N TYR A 73 -8.24 11.46 -4.08
CA TYR A 73 -8.69 10.36 -4.93
C TYR A 73 -8.09 9.04 -4.47
N GLU A 74 -8.83 7.97 -4.66
CA GLU A 74 -8.30 6.62 -4.54
C GLU A 74 -7.31 6.36 -5.67
N THR A 75 -6.32 5.51 -5.41
CA THR A 75 -5.28 5.18 -6.37
C THR A 75 -5.17 3.67 -6.56
N TYR A 76 -4.44 3.27 -7.59
CA TYR A 76 -4.14 1.87 -7.83
C TYR A 76 -2.64 1.70 -8.08
N GLY A 77 -2.04 0.74 -7.36
CA GLY A 77 -0.66 0.34 -7.62
C GLY A 77 0.41 1.35 -7.27
N VAL A 78 0.19 2.18 -6.23
CA VAL A 78 1.21 3.14 -5.79
C VAL A 78 2.25 2.44 -4.94
N ASN A 79 3.45 2.34 -5.47
CA ASN A 79 4.60 1.70 -4.81
C ASN A 79 5.91 2.22 -5.43
N SER A 80 7.02 1.53 -5.18
CA SER A 80 8.31 1.96 -5.72
C SER A 80 8.36 1.98 -7.25
N SER A 81 7.57 1.15 -7.93
CA SER A 81 7.51 1.16 -9.39
C SER A 81 6.90 2.45 -9.96
N THR A 82 6.15 3.19 -9.16
CA THR A 82 5.59 4.49 -9.55
C THR A 82 6.68 5.49 -9.92
N LEU A 83 7.84 5.42 -9.28
CA LEU A 83 8.97 6.30 -9.61
C LEU A 83 9.51 6.03 -11.01
N VAL A 84 9.48 4.77 -11.45
CA VAL A 84 9.92 4.37 -12.79
C VAL A 84 8.89 4.77 -13.84
N ASN A 85 7.61 4.51 -13.56
CA ASN A 85 6.51 4.79 -14.48
C ASN A 85 6.18 6.28 -14.55
N ASN A 86 6.46 7.03 -13.49
CA ASN A 86 6.27 8.47 -13.36
C ASN A 86 4.82 8.95 -13.47
N TYR A 87 3.86 8.08 -13.16
CA TYR A 87 2.45 8.47 -13.08
C TYR A 87 1.72 7.65 -12.00
N ILE A 88 0.58 8.16 -11.57
CA ILE A 88 -0.35 7.48 -10.67
C ILE A 88 -1.71 7.41 -11.36
N LEU A 89 -2.36 6.26 -11.25
CA LEU A 89 -3.71 6.06 -11.74
C LEU A 89 -4.70 6.43 -10.62
N LEU A 90 -5.51 7.45 -10.87
CA LEU A 90 -6.52 7.93 -9.95
C LEU A 90 -7.90 7.38 -10.34
N PHE A 91 -8.73 7.13 -9.34
CA PHE A 91 -10.12 6.70 -9.52
C PHE A 91 -11.08 7.69 -8.91
N SER A 92 -12.19 7.94 -9.63
CA SER A 92 -13.28 8.82 -9.18
C SER A 92 -14.62 8.14 -9.41
N LYS A 93 -15.57 8.41 -8.52
CA LYS A 93 -16.97 8.05 -8.70
C LYS A 93 -17.83 9.23 -9.11
N ASP A 94 -17.22 10.39 -9.30
CA ASP A 94 -17.90 11.63 -9.64
C ASP A 94 -17.77 11.90 -11.13
N PHE A 95 -18.92 11.88 -11.85
CA PHE A 95 -18.95 12.14 -13.29
C PHE A 95 -18.42 13.54 -13.63
N GLU A 96 -18.51 14.51 -12.75
CA GLU A 96 -18.00 15.84 -12.99
C GLU A 96 -16.48 15.85 -13.23
N ASP A 97 -15.74 14.88 -12.69
CA ASP A 97 -14.31 14.76 -12.93
C ASP A 97 -13.99 14.42 -14.39
N VAL A 98 -14.91 13.78 -15.11
CA VAL A 98 -14.76 13.53 -16.56
C VAL A 98 -14.70 14.86 -17.32
N ASN A 99 -15.63 15.77 -17.01
CA ASN A 99 -15.72 17.06 -17.71
C ASN A 99 -14.64 18.04 -17.25
N ASN A 100 -14.36 18.07 -15.94
CA ASN A 100 -13.50 19.11 -15.36
C ASN A 100 -12.02 18.74 -15.41
N TYR A 101 -11.67 17.45 -15.32
CA TYR A 101 -10.28 17.00 -15.15
C TYR A 101 -9.86 15.91 -16.12
N GLY A 102 -10.72 15.58 -17.09
CA GLY A 102 -10.36 14.63 -18.14
C GLY A 102 -10.31 13.16 -17.71
N PHE A 103 -11.04 12.80 -16.66
CA PHE A 103 -11.20 11.40 -16.29
C PHE A 103 -11.98 10.67 -17.39
N ILE A 104 -11.68 9.40 -17.61
CA ILE A 104 -12.35 8.55 -18.59
C ILE A 104 -13.07 7.40 -17.89
N LYS A 105 -14.10 6.87 -18.52
CA LYS A 105 -14.86 5.76 -17.98
C LYS A 105 -13.99 4.50 -17.91
N HIS A 106 -13.88 3.91 -16.73
CA HIS A 106 -13.21 2.63 -16.49
C HIS A 106 -14.24 1.49 -16.45
N GLU A 107 -15.29 1.66 -15.67
CA GLU A 107 -16.45 0.77 -15.58
C GLU A 107 -17.66 1.60 -15.15
N GLN A 108 -18.83 0.98 -15.02
CA GLN A 108 -20.04 1.71 -14.67
C GLN A 108 -19.84 2.46 -13.34
N PHE A 109 -20.05 3.78 -13.37
CA PHE A 109 -19.89 4.70 -12.23
C PHE A 109 -18.47 4.81 -11.67
N VAL A 110 -17.45 4.32 -12.40
CA VAL A 110 -16.05 4.48 -12.01
C VAL A 110 -15.27 5.08 -13.17
N TYR A 111 -14.56 6.16 -12.88
CA TYR A 111 -13.76 6.92 -13.84
C TYR A 111 -12.32 6.92 -13.40
N GLN A 112 -11.39 6.99 -14.36
CA GLN A 112 -9.96 6.94 -14.06
C GLN A 112 -9.20 8.00 -14.82
N LYS A 113 -8.03 8.38 -14.29
CA LYS A 113 -7.10 9.26 -14.94
C LYS A 113 -5.67 8.90 -14.57
N GLU A 114 -4.78 8.85 -15.58
CA GLU A 114 -3.35 8.82 -15.33
C GLU A 114 -2.87 10.24 -15.07
N VAL A 115 -2.24 10.48 -13.93
CA VAL A 115 -1.70 11.78 -13.57
C VAL A 115 -0.21 11.65 -13.34
N LYS A 116 0.57 12.51 -14.00
CA LYS A 116 2.02 12.53 -13.80
C LYS A 116 2.35 12.79 -12.34
N LEU A 117 3.39 12.13 -11.85
CA LEU A 117 3.80 12.26 -10.47
C LEU A 117 4.07 13.72 -10.08
N GLU A 118 4.63 14.52 -11.00
CA GLU A 118 4.89 15.94 -10.77
C GLU A 118 3.63 16.79 -10.61
N ASP A 119 2.48 16.32 -11.10
CA ASP A 119 1.19 17.01 -11.00
C ASP A 119 0.38 16.62 -9.76
N ILE A 120 0.86 15.67 -8.98
CA ILE A 120 0.23 15.25 -7.72
C ILE A 120 0.59 16.26 -6.63
N ASP A 121 -0.42 16.76 -5.92
CA ASP A 121 -0.22 17.73 -4.85
C ASP A 121 0.40 17.10 -3.61
N SER A 122 -0.10 15.92 -3.22
CA SER A 122 0.39 15.17 -2.08
C SER A 122 -0.13 13.74 -2.13
N LEU A 123 0.48 12.85 -1.34
CA LEU A 123 -0.06 11.52 -1.06
C LEU A 123 -0.63 11.51 0.35
N VAL A 124 -1.59 10.62 0.58
CA VAL A 124 -2.16 10.38 1.91
C VAL A 124 -2.00 8.90 2.22
N GLU A 125 -1.18 8.61 3.23
CA GLU A 125 -1.01 7.25 3.74
C GLU A 125 -2.09 6.98 4.78
N ILE A 126 -2.90 5.94 4.56
CA ILE A 126 -3.99 5.56 5.45
C ILE A 126 -3.71 4.16 5.97
N LYS A 127 -3.59 4.04 7.29
CA LYS A 127 -3.41 2.75 7.97
C LYS A 127 -4.67 2.44 8.75
N LYS A 128 -5.38 1.40 8.32
CA LYS A 128 -6.61 0.96 8.98
C LYS A 128 -6.34 -0.32 9.76
N PRO A 129 -6.36 -0.27 11.11
CA PRO A 129 -6.21 -1.46 11.93
C PRO A 129 -7.29 -2.51 11.60
N ILE A 130 -6.90 -3.78 11.57
CA ILE A 130 -7.79 -4.90 11.27
C ILE A 130 -7.62 -6.01 12.31
N LEU A 131 -8.41 -7.08 12.18
CA LEU A 131 -8.41 -8.22 13.08
C LEU A 131 -8.73 -7.77 14.51
N LYS A 132 -7.98 -8.24 15.51
CA LYS A 132 -8.27 -7.87 16.90
C LYS A 132 -8.08 -6.37 17.21
N TRP A 133 -7.48 -5.61 16.30
CA TRP A 133 -7.29 -4.16 16.44
C TRP A 133 -8.32 -3.32 15.67
N GLU A 134 -9.37 -3.95 15.13
CA GLU A 134 -10.34 -3.29 14.24
C GLU A 134 -11.07 -2.10 14.88
N ASN A 135 -11.14 -2.05 16.21
CA ASN A 135 -11.80 -0.95 16.93
C ASN A 135 -10.88 0.26 17.16
N GLN A 136 -9.60 0.15 16.80
CA GLN A 136 -8.68 1.29 16.87
C GLN A 136 -8.92 2.22 15.69
N PRO A 137 -8.73 3.54 15.87
CA PRO A 137 -8.93 4.50 14.79
C PRO A 137 -7.89 4.32 13.68
N GLU A 138 -8.33 4.59 12.43
CA GLU A 138 -7.37 4.64 11.33
C GLU A 138 -6.48 5.88 11.47
N SER A 139 -5.25 5.77 11.02
CA SER A 139 -4.31 6.87 10.99
C SER A 139 -4.14 7.38 9.56
N ARG A 140 -3.96 8.69 9.42
CA ARG A 140 -3.76 9.37 8.14
C ARG A 140 -2.50 10.22 8.23
N LYS A 141 -1.63 10.10 7.23
CA LYS A 141 -0.40 10.87 7.16
C LYS A 141 -0.28 11.47 5.77
N THR A 142 -0.13 12.79 5.70
CA THR A 142 0.07 13.49 4.43
C THR A 142 1.56 13.48 4.07
N ILE A 143 1.85 13.08 2.84
CA ILE A 143 3.19 13.10 2.26
C ILE A 143 3.23 14.27 1.26
N PRO A 144 3.90 15.38 1.57
CA PRO A 144 3.92 16.53 0.66
C PRO A 144 4.66 16.20 -0.65
N SER A 145 4.39 16.98 -1.68
CA SER A 145 4.92 16.72 -3.04
C SER A 145 6.44 16.56 -3.06
N ASN A 146 7.16 17.36 -2.29
CA ASN A 146 8.63 17.31 -2.22
C ASN A 146 9.19 16.10 -1.44
N LYS A 147 8.34 15.30 -0.84
CA LYS A 147 8.71 14.07 -0.11
C LYS A 147 8.22 12.79 -0.77
N ILE A 148 7.48 12.90 -1.86
CA ILE A 148 6.89 11.72 -2.53
C ILE A 148 7.99 10.77 -3.03
N GLN A 149 9.02 11.30 -3.65
CA GLN A 149 10.12 10.49 -4.17
C GLN A 149 10.81 9.69 -3.05
N GLU A 150 11.12 10.35 -1.94
CA GLU A 150 11.72 9.71 -0.76
C GLU A 150 10.79 8.64 -0.19
N TYR A 151 9.51 8.94 -0.09
CA TYR A 151 8.51 8.03 0.46
C TYR A 151 8.37 6.74 -0.37
N LEU A 152 8.42 6.85 -1.70
CA LEU A 152 8.25 5.72 -2.62
C LEU A 152 9.54 4.94 -2.90
N SER A 153 10.69 5.47 -2.51
CA SER A 153 11.97 4.77 -2.73
C SER A 153 12.24 3.63 -1.76
#